data_a32f54aea70607d71d33bb3633d64c2c
#
_entry.id   a32f54aea70607d71d33bb3633d64c2c
#
_cell.length_a   1.000
_cell.length_b   1.000
_cell.length_c   1.000
_cell.angle_alpha   90.00
_cell.angle_beta   90.00
_cell.angle_gamma   90.00
#
_symmetry.space_group_name_H-M   'P 1'
#
loop_
_entity.id
_entity.type
_entity.pdbx_description
1 polymer ?
#
loop_
_entity_poly.entity_id
_entity_poly.type
_entity_poly.pdbx_seq_one_letter_code
_entity_poly.pdbx_strand_id
1 'polypeptide(L)'
;MEYKVLMIDDDEMIAQATAEYFNMFDVKTAYVTSYDEAIEFLENNQVSLLLLDINLGESSGFELCKKVRENYDMPILFISARTSDDDVLIALNIGGDDYIKKPYTLNVLMAKVKAILSRYEKMKKQAEEIAASYIASATGISDGINNMGDDTNPDGLIKLSDDVILDTNIHKLRKGDEQISLKAMEYKMLCYLISNKNRVVTKDELLKNVWDDEFVGEGTLAVHIRRLREKIEKDTKNPEVIKTAWGVGYMIEG
;
A
#
# COMPACT_ATOMS: atom_id res chain seq x y z
N MET A 1 -19.59 -3.18 12.26
CA MET A 1 -18.91 -2.26 13.22
C MET A 1 -17.61 -1.78 12.61
N GLU A 2 -16.98 -0.73 13.17
CA GLU A 2 -15.67 -0.23 12.68
C GLU A 2 -14.58 -0.55 13.70
N TYR A 3 -13.47 -1.14 13.22
CA TYR A 3 -12.28 -1.49 13.99
C TYR A 3 -11.03 -0.88 13.34
N LYS A 4 -10.08 -0.41 14.14
CA LYS A 4 -8.79 0.07 13.63
C LYS A 4 -7.89 -1.10 13.25
N VAL A 5 -7.92 -2.19 14.02
CA VAL A 5 -7.07 -3.35 13.83
C VAL A 5 -7.87 -4.64 13.99
N LEU A 6 -7.60 -5.62 13.12
CA LEU A 6 -7.97 -7.02 13.35
C LEU A 6 -6.68 -7.83 13.51
N MET A 7 -6.51 -8.45 14.68
CA MET A 7 -5.43 -9.40 14.97
C MET A 7 -5.87 -10.80 14.57
N ILE A 8 -5.02 -11.51 13.81
CA ILE A 8 -5.27 -12.87 13.34
C ILE A 8 -4.05 -13.71 13.69
N ASP A 9 -4.18 -14.60 14.66
CA ASP A 9 -3.10 -15.46 15.17
C ASP A 9 -3.75 -16.73 15.74
N ASP A 10 -3.26 -17.92 15.43
CA ASP A 10 -3.80 -19.20 15.91
C ASP A 10 -3.53 -19.41 17.41
N ASP A 11 -2.60 -18.67 17.99
CA ASP A 11 -2.43 -18.58 19.43
C ASP A 11 -3.42 -17.54 20.03
N GLU A 12 -4.54 -18.05 20.57
CA GLU A 12 -5.59 -17.22 21.16
C GLU A 12 -5.06 -16.33 22.30
N MET A 13 -4.09 -16.79 23.08
CA MET A 13 -3.52 -15.98 24.18
C MET A 13 -2.77 -14.78 23.63
N ILE A 14 -2.00 -14.95 22.56
CA ILE A 14 -1.28 -13.85 21.89
C ILE A 14 -2.27 -12.88 21.25
N ALA A 15 -3.26 -13.42 20.53
CA ALA A 15 -4.28 -12.62 19.84
C ALA A 15 -5.08 -11.77 20.83
N GLN A 16 -5.61 -12.39 21.89
CA GLN A 16 -6.36 -11.72 22.92
C GLN A 16 -5.53 -10.66 23.65
N ALA A 17 -4.33 -11.03 24.16
CA ALA A 17 -3.47 -10.10 24.88
C ALA A 17 -3.08 -8.89 24.02
N THR A 18 -2.84 -9.09 22.72
CA THR A 18 -2.55 -8.00 21.80
C THR A 18 -3.76 -7.07 21.63
N ALA A 19 -4.96 -7.64 21.44
CA ALA A 19 -6.17 -6.86 21.28
C ALA A 19 -6.52 -6.08 22.56
N GLU A 20 -6.43 -6.71 23.72
CA GLU A 20 -6.64 -6.05 25.02
C GLU A 20 -5.66 -4.89 25.22
N TYR A 21 -4.37 -5.12 24.96
CA TYR A 21 -3.35 -4.09 25.09
C TYR A 21 -3.63 -2.90 24.15
N PHE A 22 -4.01 -3.15 22.90
CA PHE A 22 -4.31 -2.09 21.93
C PHE A 22 -5.55 -1.30 22.33
N ASN A 23 -6.59 -1.98 22.82
CA ASN A 23 -7.81 -1.34 23.30
C ASN A 23 -7.55 -0.42 24.53
N MET A 24 -6.57 -0.73 25.39
CA MET A 24 -6.16 0.16 26.51
C MET A 24 -5.57 1.49 26.02
N PHE A 25 -5.13 1.60 24.77
CA PHE A 25 -4.56 2.80 24.16
C PHE A 25 -5.44 3.39 23.05
N ASP A 26 -6.74 3.18 23.11
CA ASP A 26 -7.75 3.71 22.18
C ASP A 26 -7.59 3.24 20.72
N VAL A 27 -6.86 2.15 20.49
CA VAL A 27 -6.78 1.48 19.20
C VAL A 27 -7.78 0.33 19.20
N LYS A 28 -9.02 0.61 18.78
CA LYS A 28 -10.12 -0.38 18.78
C LYS A 28 -9.74 -1.60 17.95
N THR A 29 -9.46 -2.70 18.63
CA THR A 29 -8.92 -3.93 18.06
C THR A 29 -9.84 -5.12 18.38
N ALA A 30 -10.13 -5.93 17.38
CA ALA A 30 -10.70 -7.26 17.54
C ALA A 30 -9.63 -8.31 17.25
N TYR A 31 -9.90 -9.56 17.65
CA TYR A 31 -9.06 -10.69 17.28
C TYR A 31 -9.91 -11.88 16.80
N VAL A 32 -9.31 -12.71 15.99
CA VAL A 32 -9.82 -14.00 15.52
C VAL A 32 -8.64 -15.00 15.43
N THR A 33 -8.95 -16.28 15.45
CA THR A 33 -7.90 -17.33 15.58
C THR A 33 -7.77 -18.22 14.35
N SER A 34 -8.61 -18.03 13.34
CA SER A 34 -8.60 -18.87 12.16
C SER A 34 -8.84 -18.09 10.86
N TYR A 35 -8.54 -18.74 9.74
CA TYR A 35 -8.81 -18.25 8.40
C TYR A 35 -10.30 -17.92 8.18
N ASP A 36 -11.19 -18.86 8.53
CA ASP A 36 -12.61 -18.74 8.27
C ASP A 36 -13.24 -17.63 9.12
N GLU A 37 -12.88 -17.55 10.41
CA GLU A 37 -13.30 -16.45 11.28
C GLU A 37 -12.84 -15.07 10.74
N ALA A 38 -11.63 -15.00 10.18
CA ALA A 38 -11.11 -13.76 9.62
C ALA A 38 -11.94 -13.30 8.42
N ILE A 39 -12.31 -14.21 7.51
CA ILE A 39 -13.15 -13.90 6.36
C ILE A 39 -14.54 -13.45 6.81
N GLU A 40 -15.19 -14.22 7.68
CA GLU A 40 -16.52 -13.88 8.22
C GLU A 40 -16.49 -12.52 8.95
N PHE A 41 -15.43 -12.24 9.70
CA PHE A 41 -15.29 -10.96 10.40
C PHE A 41 -15.19 -9.79 9.43
N LEU A 42 -14.39 -9.93 8.37
CA LEU A 42 -14.18 -8.89 7.37
C LEU A 42 -15.43 -8.61 6.51
N GLU A 43 -16.26 -9.62 6.26
CA GLU A 43 -17.53 -9.45 5.56
C GLU A 43 -18.55 -8.62 6.38
N ASN A 44 -18.50 -8.70 7.70
CA ASN A 44 -19.45 -8.07 8.61
C ASN A 44 -18.95 -6.78 9.28
N ASN A 45 -17.68 -6.44 9.13
CA ASN A 45 -17.07 -5.31 9.82
C ASN A 45 -16.10 -4.53 8.91
N GLN A 46 -15.91 -3.25 9.21
CA GLN A 46 -14.87 -2.44 8.60
C GLN A 46 -13.59 -2.50 9.45
N VAL A 47 -12.47 -2.76 8.81
CA VAL A 47 -11.16 -2.88 9.44
C VAL A 47 -10.16 -1.97 8.71
N SER A 48 -9.37 -1.20 9.47
CA SER A 48 -8.39 -0.28 8.88
C SER A 48 -7.01 -0.90 8.69
N LEU A 49 -6.65 -1.97 9.42
CA LEU A 49 -5.36 -2.67 9.33
C LEU A 49 -5.50 -4.12 9.81
N LEU A 50 -4.84 -5.05 9.11
CA LEU A 50 -4.68 -6.43 9.57
C LEU A 50 -3.30 -6.65 10.19
N LEU A 51 -3.28 -7.27 11.39
CA LEU A 51 -2.12 -7.94 11.96
C LEU A 51 -2.29 -9.43 11.68
N LEU A 52 -1.42 -10.02 10.88
CA LEU A 52 -1.62 -11.36 10.35
C LEU A 52 -0.42 -12.25 10.65
N ASP A 53 -0.63 -13.28 11.48
CA ASP A 53 0.37 -14.34 11.58
C ASP A 53 0.45 -15.13 10.27
N ILE A 54 1.65 -15.54 9.92
CA ILE A 54 1.88 -16.41 8.76
C ILE A 54 1.35 -17.83 9.04
N ASN A 55 1.45 -18.31 10.27
CA ASN A 55 0.96 -19.62 10.65
C ASN A 55 -0.43 -19.47 11.27
N LEU A 56 -1.42 -20.13 10.68
CA LEU A 56 -2.81 -20.15 11.16
C LEU A 56 -3.30 -21.61 11.31
N GLY A 57 -2.53 -22.40 12.06
CA GLY A 57 -2.84 -23.83 12.23
C GLY A 57 -2.77 -24.62 10.92
N GLU A 58 -3.93 -25.08 10.45
CA GLU A 58 -4.04 -25.84 9.18
C GLU A 58 -3.97 -24.94 7.94
N SER A 59 -4.14 -23.62 8.08
CA SER A 59 -4.15 -22.65 7.00
C SER A 59 -2.90 -21.77 7.03
N SER A 60 -2.67 -21.06 5.95
CA SER A 60 -1.55 -20.13 5.84
C SER A 60 -2.04 -18.68 5.81
N GLY A 61 -1.43 -17.80 6.63
CA GLY A 61 -1.63 -16.37 6.55
C GLY A 61 -1.33 -15.80 5.16
N PHE A 62 -0.47 -16.46 4.38
CA PHE A 62 -0.23 -16.10 2.99
C PHE A 62 -1.46 -16.33 2.10
N GLU A 63 -2.19 -17.42 2.30
CA GLU A 63 -3.43 -17.71 1.58
C GLU A 63 -4.53 -16.72 1.96
N LEU A 64 -4.65 -16.44 3.26
CA LEU A 64 -5.57 -15.43 3.75
C LEU A 64 -5.25 -14.04 3.16
N CYS A 65 -3.98 -13.65 3.12
CA CYS A 65 -3.55 -12.39 2.52
C CYS A 65 -3.96 -12.29 1.05
N LYS A 66 -3.75 -13.35 0.25
CA LYS A 66 -4.19 -13.39 -1.16
C LYS A 66 -5.70 -13.19 -1.27
N LYS A 67 -6.47 -13.91 -0.46
CA LYS A 67 -7.94 -13.83 -0.46
C LYS A 67 -8.44 -12.45 -0.05
N VAL A 68 -7.89 -11.88 1.00
CA VAL A 68 -8.20 -10.51 1.43
C VAL A 68 -7.92 -9.51 0.30
N ARG A 69 -6.82 -9.67 -0.43
CA ARG A 69 -6.43 -8.77 -1.52
C ARG A 69 -7.32 -8.82 -2.76
N GLU A 70 -8.19 -9.80 -2.88
CA GLU A 70 -9.22 -9.81 -3.93
C GLU A 70 -10.23 -8.68 -3.75
N ASN A 71 -10.54 -8.30 -2.50
CA ASN A 71 -11.64 -7.38 -2.19
C ASN A 71 -11.25 -6.18 -1.32
N TYR A 72 -10.07 -6.20 -0.68
CA TYR A 72 -9.68 -5.20 0.33
C TYR A 72 -8.28 -4.66 0.09
N ASP A 73 -8.14 -3.33 0.26
CA ASP A 73 -6.89 -2.58 0.08
C ASP A 73 -6.24 -2.12 1.40
N MET A 74 -6.85 -2.42 2.57
CA MET A 74 -6.29 -2.01 3.85
C MET A 74 -4.89 -2.60 4.07
N PRO A 75 -4.00 -1.92 4.83
CA PRO A 75 -2.66 -2.43 5.12
C PRO A 75 -2.69 -3.75 5.86
N ILE A 76 -1.78 -4.66 5.48
CA ILE A 76 -1.54 -5.95 6.13
C ILE A 76 -0.10 -5.95 6.66
N LEU A 77 0.05 -6.01 7.99
CA LEU A 77 1.32 -6.21 8.66
C LEU A 77 1.44 -7.69 9.04
N PHE A 78 2.37 -8.40 8.42
CA PHE A 78 2.67 -9.77 8.80
C PHE A 78 3.44 -9.85 10.12
N ILE A 79 3.10 -10.84 10.92
CA ILE A 79 3.79 -11.20 12.16
C ILE A 79 4.30 -12.64 11.98
N SER A 80 5.57 -12.92 12.29
CA SER A 80 6.07 -14.30 12.16
C SER A 80 7.35 -14.58 12.93
N ALA A 81 7.51 -15.82 13.33
CA ALA A 81 8.76 -16.37 13.83
C ALA A 81 9.78 -16.70 12.71
N ARG A 82 9.35 -16.70 11.44
CA ARG A 82 10.24 -16.92 10.30
C ARG A 82 11.16 -15.71 10.14
N THR A 83 12.46 -16.00 9.97
CA THR A 83 13.50 -14.94 10.02
C THR A 83 14.29 -14.79 8.74
N SER A 84 14.05 -15.65 7.72
CA SER A 84 14.78 -15.56 6.46
C SER A 84 14.33 -14.33 5.66
N ASP A 85 15.27 -13.72 4.95
CA ASP A 85 14.96 -12.60 4.06
C ASP A 85 14.02 -13.04 2.92
N ASP A 86 14.07 -14.32 2.53
CA ASP A 86 13.17 -14.89 1.55
C ASP A 86 11.71 -14.92 2.04
N ASP A 87 11.46 -15.29 3.31
CA ASP A 87 10.11 -15.27 3.89
C ASP A 87 9.52 -13.85 3.93
N VAL A 88 10.34 -12.86 4.27
CA VAL A 88 9.94 -11.44 4.24
C VAL A 88 9.59 -11.02 2.82
N LEU A 89 10.42 -11.37 1.83
CA LEU A 89 10.16 -11.07 0.43
C LEU A 89 8.89 -11.75 -0.07
N ILE A 90 8.64 -13.00 0.33
CA ILE A 90 7.41 -13.73 -0.02
C ILE A 90 6.19 -13.01 0.58
N ALA A 91 6.22 -12.67 1.87
CA ALA A 91 5.13 -11.96 2.56
C ALA A 91 4.77 -10.65 1.86
N LEU A 92 5.78 -9.84 1.51
CA LEU A 92 5.60 -8.59 0.80
C LEU A 92 5.12 -8.81 -0.64
N ASN A 93 5.64 -9.80 -1.37
CA ASN A 93 5.23 -10.12 -2.74
C ASN A 93 3.76 -10.57 -2.83
N ILE A 94 3.26 -11.30 -1.85
CA ILE A 94 1.88 -11.83 -1.83
C ILE A 94 0.85 -10.71 -1.60
N GLY A 95 1.24 -9.62 -0.95
CA GLY A 95 0.28 -8.55 -0.68
C GLY A 95 0.46 -7.86 0.67
N GLY A 96 1.38 -8.30 1.51
CA GLY A 96 1.74 -7.62 2.74
C GLY A 96 2.31 -6.23 2.46
N ASP A 97 2.07 -5.30 3.37
CA ASP A 97 2.61 -3.94 3.27
C ASP A 97 3.84 -3.77 4.17
N ASP A 98 3.95 -4.61 5.22
CA ASP A 98 5.08 -4.61 6.12
C ASP A 98 5.17 -5.94 6.89
N TYR A 99 6.22 -6.10 7.69
CA TYR A 99 6.56 -7.32 8.40
C TYR A 99 7.16 -7.03 9.78
N ILE A 100 6.82 -7.85 10.79
CA ILE A 100 7.47 -7.83 12.11
C ILE A 100 7.85 -9.24 12.54
N LYS A 101 9.09 -9.39 13.04
CA LYS A 101 9.62 -10.68 13.50
C LYS A 101 9.25 -10.95 14.95
N LYS A 102 8.78 -12.17 15.26
CA LYS A 102 8.69 -12.69 16.64
C LYS A 102 10.10 -13.08 17.13
N PRO A 103 10.49 -12.79 18.40
CA PRO A 103 9.70 -12.13 19.43
C PRO A 103 9.72 -10.60 19.27
N TYR A 104 8.59 -9.97 19.58
CA TYR A 104 8.43 -8.51 19.64
C TYR A 104 7.82 -8.10 20.98
N THR A 105 7.95 -6.83 21.33
CA THR A 105 7.21 -6.25 22.45
C THR A 105 5.93 -5.58 21.95
N LEU A 106 4.86 -5.60 22.75
CA LEU A 106 3.59 -4.95 22.38
C LEU A 106 3.76 -3.45 22.12
N ASN A 107 4.70 -2.80 22.82
CA ASN A 107 5.04 -1.38 22.57
C ASN A 107 5.59 -1.15 21.16
N VAL A 108 6.50 -2.01 20.70
CA VAL A 108 7.07 -1.92 19.35
C VAL A 108 6.02 -2.20 18.30
N LEU A 109 5.19 -3.23 18.50
CA LEU A 109 4.09 -3.55 17.60
C LEU A 109 3.09 -2.39 17.52
N MET A 110 2.69 -1.82 18.66
CA MET A 110 1.79 -0.67 18.74
C MET A 110 2.35 0.55 18.00
N ALA A 111 3.64 0.88 18.22
CA ALA A 111 4.27 2.00 17.54
C ALA A 111 4.25 1.81 16.01
N LYS A 112 4.54 0.59 15.53
CA LYS A 112 4.51 0.24 14.11
C LYS A 112 3.10 0.34 13.54
N VAL A 113 2.10 -0.19 14.23
CA VAL A 113 0.68 -0.10 13.83
C VAL A 113 0.22 1.36 13.74
N LYS A 114 0.52 2.18 14.75
CA LYS A 114 0.17 3.61 14.73
C LYS A 114 0.83 4.35 13.58
N ALA A 115 2.08 4.05 13.27
CA ALA A 115 2.79 4.63 12.12
C ALA A 115 2.12 4.25 10.79
N ILE A 116 1.76 2.97 10.61
CA ILE A 116 1.08 2.49 9.40
C ILE A 116 -0.31 3.15 9.27
N LEU A 117 -1.11 3.16 10.32
CA LEU A 117 -2.45 3.78 10.31
C LEU A 117 -2.38 5.28 10.01
N SER A 118 -1.49 6.02 10.68
CA SER A 118 -1.29 7.46 10.44
C SER A 118 -0.88 7.75 9.01
N ARG A 119 0.01 6.94 8.45
CA ARG A 119 0.45 7.03 7.06
C ARG A 119 -0.71 6.79 6.10
N TYR A 120 -1.49 5.76 6.33
CA TYR A 120 -2.64 5.42 5.48
C TYR A 120 -3.72 6.50 5.51
N GLU A 121 -4.00 7.08 6.68
CA GLU A 121 -4.95 8.20 6.84
C GLU A 121 -4.45 9.47 6.14
N LYS A 122 -3.15 9.79 6.27
CA LYS A 122 -2.55 10.94 5.55
C LYS A 122 -2.62 10.76 4.04
N MET A 123 -2.32 9.56 3.54
CA MET A 123 -2.37 9.27 2.10
C MET A 123 -3.78 9.39 1.56
N LYS A 124 -4.78 8.89 2.29
CA LYS A 124 -6.19 9.01 1.90
C LYS A 124 -6.60 10.48 1.80
N LYS A 125 -6.24 11.29 2.80
CA LYS A 125 -6.50 12.74 2.78
C LYS A 125 -5.78 13.45 1.63
N GLN A 126 -4.51 13.15 1.39
CA GLN A 126 -3.75 13.73 0.28
C GLN A 126 -4.34 13.34 -1.08
N ALA A 127 -4.79 12.10 -1.23
CA ALA A 127 -5.48 11.65 -2.43
C ALA A 127 -6.80 12.40 -2.64
N GLU A 128 -7.58 12.61 -1.58
CA GLU A 128 -8.82 13.39 -1.60
C GLU A 128 -8.54 14.88 -1.90
N GLU A 129 -7.48 15.47 -1.32
CA GLU A 129 -7.06 16.85 -1.57
C GLU A 129 -6.58 17.06 -3.02
N ILE A 130 -5.81 16.11 -3.55
CA ILE A 130 -5.37 16.13 -4.95
C ILE A 130 -6.58 16.03 -5.87
N ALA A 131 -7.50 15.10 -5.64
CA ALA A 131 -8.74 14.98 -6.40
C ALA A 131 -9.58 16.27 -6.33
N ALA A 132 -9.72 16.88 -5.14
CA ALA A 132 -10.43 18.15 -4.96
C ALA A 132 -9.74 19.32 -5.69
N SER A 133 -8.41 19.38 -5.70
CA SER A 133 -7.66 20.42 -6.40
C SER A 133 -7.82 20.32 -7.93
N TYR A 134 -7.88 19.10 -8.47
CA TYR A 134 -8.15 18.87 -9.89
C TYR A 134 -9.57 19.28 -10.28
N ILE A 135 -10.58 18.98 -9.45
CA ILE A 135 -11.96 19.41 -9.68
C ILE A 135 -12.05 20.94 -9.65
N ALA A 136 -11.37 21.60 -8.70
CA ALA A 136 -11.35 23.07 -8.59
C ALA A 136 -10.66 23.73 -9.80
N SER A 137 -9.56 23.15 -10.31
CA SER A 137 -8.89 23.66 -11.52
C SER A 137 -9.72 23.45 -12.80
N ALA A 138 -10.48 22.37 -12.89
CA ALA A 138 -11.39 22.10 -14.00
C ALA A 138 -12.63 23.02 -14.01
N THR A 139 -13.02 23.58 -12.85
CA THR A 139 -14.16 24.52 -12.70
C THR A 139 -13.77 26.00 -12.75
N GLY A 140 -12.50 26.35 -13.05
CA GLY A 140 -12.07 27.74 -13.31
C GLY A 140 -11.87 28.61 -12.07
N ILE A 141 -11.72 28.03 -10.88
CA ILE A 141 -11.32 28.74 -9.67
C ILE A 141 -9.82 28.45 -9.44
N SER A 142 -8.96 29.26 -10.10
CA SER A 142 -7.51 29.16 -9.94
C SER A 142 -7.00 30.21 -8.96
N ASP A 143 -6.37 29.76 -7.87
CA ASP A 143 -5.24 30.51 -7.31
C ASP A 143 -4.15 29.49 -6.87
N GLY A 144 -3.10 29.47 -7.66
CA GLY A 144 -1.74 29.22 -7.24
C GLY A 144 -1.31 27.81 -6.83
N ILE A 145 -1.17 26.84 -7.77
CA ILE A 145 -0.10 25.85 -7.71
C ILE A 145 0.32 25.54 -9.17
N ASN A 146 1.22 26.35 -9.71
CA ASN A 146 1.96 26.05 -10.92
C ASN A 146 3.19 25.23 -10.54
N ASN A 147 3.16 23.91 -10.82
CA ASN A 147 4.33 23.10 -11.22
C ASN A 147 3.92 21.64 -11.46
N MET A 148 3.05 21.41 -12.42
CA MET A 148 2.97 20.09 -13.09
C MET A 148 3.10 20.34 -14.59
N GLY A 149 4.04 19.64 -15.21
CA GLY A 149 4.33 19.78 -16.64
C GLY A 149 3.09 19.53 -17.52
N ASP A 150 3.16 20.05 -18.71
CA ASP A 150 2.16 20.28 -19.74
C ASP A 150 1.38 19.03 -20.27
N ASP A 151 1.42 17.89 -19.60
CA ASP A 151 0.82 16.62 -20.04
C ASP A 151 -0.53 16.27 -19.36
N THR A 152 -1.10 17.15 -18.56
CA THR A 152 -2.41 16.91 -17.94
C THR A 152 -3.53 17.47 -18.80
N ASN A 153 -4.30 16.54 -19.41
CA ASN A 153 -5.58 16.88 -20.01
C ASN A 153 -6.52 17.44 -18.91
N PRO A 154 -7.37 18.48 -19.20
CA PRO A 154 -8.31 19.05 -18.22
C PRO A 154 -9.26 18.04 -17.56
N ASP A 155 -9.33 16.83 -18.07
CA ASP A 155 -10.16 15.74 -17.55
C ASP A 155 -9.48 14.91 -16.43
N GLY A 156 -8.30 15.27 -15.93
CA GLY A 156 -7.57 14.50 -14.90
C GLY A 156 -7.00 13.16 -15.40
N LEU A 157 -6.80 13.05 -16.70
CA LEU A 157 -6.27 11.85 -17.35
C LEU A 157 -4.80 12.07 -17.71
N ILE A 158 -3.91 11.21 -17.22
CA ILE A 158 -2.47 11.24 -17.51
C ILE A 158 -2.12 10.02 -18.38
N LYS A 159 -1.66 10.25 -19.59
CA LYS A 159 -1.20 9.18 -20.49
C LYS A 159 0.17 8.68 -20.03
N LEU A 160 0.28 7.39 -19.74
CA LEU A 160 1.53 6.73 -19.34
C LEU A 160 2.18 5.98 -20.51
N SER A 161 1.35 5.40 -21.38
CA SER A 161 1.75 4.74 -22.64
C SER A 161 0.58 4.79 -23.62
N ASP A 162 0.74 4.19 -24.80
CA ASP A 162 -0.36 4.19 -25.79
C ASP A 162 -1.62 3.48 -25.30
N ASP A 163 -1.48 2.50 -24.41
CA ASP A 163 -2.59 1.68 -23.93
C ASP A 163 -2.94 1.93 -22.46
N VAL A 164 -2.17 2.75 -21.73
CA VAL A 164 -2.34 2.95 -20.28
C VAL A 164 -2.50 4.42 -19.92
N ILE A 165 -3.60 4.73 -19.28
CA ILE A 165 -3.95 6.07 -18.81
C ILE A 165 -4.19 5.99 -17.30
N LEU A 166 -3.60 6.90 -16.54
CA LEU A 166 -3.95 7.12 -15.13
C LEU A 166 -5.12 8.10 -15.05
N ASP A 167 -6.23 7.65 -14.49
CA ASP A 167 -7.36 8.50 -14.13
C ASP A 167 -7.19 8.95 -12.68
N THR A 168 -6.81 10.21 -12.50
CA THR A 168 -6.53 10.77 -11.18
C THR A 168 -7.79 11.07 -10.38
N ASN A 169 -8.97 11.15 -11.03
CA ASN A 169 -10.24 11.42 -10.34
C ASN A 169 -10.73 10.20 -9.57
N ILE A 170 -10.48 9.00 -10.10
CA ILE A 170 -10.92 7.74 -9.50
C ILE A 170 -9.76 6.87 -9.00
N HIS A 171 -8.52 7.36 -9.08
CA HIS A 171 -7.28 6.67 -8.68
C HIS A 171 -7.11 5.28 -9.31
N LYS A 172 -7.45 5.17 -10.59
CA LYS A 172 -7.38 3.91 -11.35
C LYS A 172 -6.56 4.06 -12.61
N LEU A 173 -6.01 2.96 -13.06
CA LEU A 173 -5.48 2.84 -14.41
C LEU A 173 -6.59 2.38 -15.36
N ARG A 174 -6.59 2.93 -16.58
CA ARG A 174 -7.34 2.40 -17.71
C ARG A 174 -6.34 1.76 -18.67
N LYS A 175 -6.54 0.47 -18.97
CA LYS A 175 -5.71 -0.29 -19.91
C LYS A 175 -6.63 -0.90 -20.96
N GLY A 176 -6.76 -0.22 -22.11
CA GLY A 176 -7.84 -0.49 -23.05
C GLY A 176 -9.21 -0.26 -22.39
N ASP A 177 -10.06 -1.29 -22.39
CA ASP A 177 -11.38 -1.27 -21.74
C ASP A 177 -11.36 -1.69 -20.25
N GLU A 178 -10.22 -2.11 -19.75
CA GLU A 178 -10.07 -2.58 -18.39
C GLU A 178 -9.75 -1.44 -17.43
N GLN A 179 -10.42 -1.42 -16.26
CA GLN A 179 -10.10 -0.53 -15.14
C GLN A 179 -9.37 -1.31 -14.04
N ILE A 180 -8.13 -0.89 -13.74
CA ILE A 180 -7.27 -1.52 -12.74
C ILE A 180 -7.15 -0.59 -11.53
N SER A 181 -7.54 -1.07 -10.36
CA SER A 181 -7.40 -0.31 -9.11
C SER A 181 -5.93 -0.25 -8.67
N LEU A 182 -5.50 0.94 -8.23
CA LEU A 182 -4.21 1.14 -7.58
C LEU A 182 -4.41 1.19 -6.06
N LYS A 183 -3.53 0.52 -5.33
CA LYS A 183 -3.44 0.72 -3.88
C LYS A 183 -2.91 2.12 -3.58
N ALA A 184 -3.23 2.65 -2.41
CA ALA A 184 -2.84 4.01 -2.03
C ALA A 184 -1.33 4.27 -2.19
N MET A 185 -0.46 3.31 -1.79
CA MET A 185 0.99 3.43 -1.95
C MET A 185 1.44 3.34 -3.41
N GLU A 186 0.83 2.47 -4.19
CA GLU A 186 1.11 2.36 -5.64
C GLU A 186 0.73 3.65 -6.35
N TYR A 187 -0.45 4.21 -6.03
CA TYR A 187 -0.91 5.49 -6.58
C TYR A 187 0.03 6.64 -6.19
N LYS A 188 0.36 6.79 -4.90
CA LYS A 188 1.27 7.84 -4.41
C LYS A 188 2.65 7.74 -5.07
N MET A 189 3.20 6.52 -5.17
CA MET A 189 4.49 6.29 -5.81
C MET A 189 4.45 6.61 -7.30
N LEU A 190 3.40 6.19 -8.01
CA LEU A 190 3.21 6.49 -9.43
C LEU A 190 3.10 8.00 -9.66
N CYS A 191 2.28 8.71 -8.87
CA CYS A 191 2.14 10.16 -8.95
C CYS A 191 3.47 10.87 -8.67
N TYR A 192 4.26 10.39 -7.68
CA TYR A 192 5.56 10.97 -7.38
C TYR A 192 6.55 10.80 -8.54
N LEU A 193 6.59 9.62 -9.17
CA LEU A 193 7.41 9.37 -10.36
C LEU A 193 6.97 10.23 -11.55
N ILE A 194 5.66 10.38 -11.78
CA ILE A 194 5.09 11.24 -12.84
C ILE A 194 5.46 12.70 -12.62
N SER A 195 5.34 13.21 -11.39
CA SER A 195 5.72 14.60 -11.04
C SER A 195 7.21 14.87 -11.22
N ASN A 196 8.01 13.82 -11.31
CA ASN A 196 9.47 13.87 -11.52
C ASN A 196 9.89 13.22 -12.84
N LYS A 197 9.02 13.27 -13.88
CA LYS A 197 9.30 12.77 -15.23
C LYS A 197 10.65 13.25 -15.75
N ASN A 198 11.28 12.41 -16.56
CA ASN A 198 12.58 12.68 -17.19
C ASN A 198 13.75 12.87 -16.21
N ARG A 199 13.57 12.49 -14.95
CA ARG A 199 14.57 12.52 -13.89
C ARG A 199 14.63 11.16 -13.20
N VAL A 200 15.84 10.73 -12.84
CA VAL A 200 16.00 9.58 -11.95
C VAL A 200 15.63 10.01 -10.54
N VAL A 201 14.63 9.34 -9.98
CA VAL A 201 14.26 9.46 -8.56
C VAL A 201 14.99 8.38 -7.79
N THR A 202 15.82 8.77 -6.82
CA THR A 202 16.61 7.81 -6.05
C THR A 202 15.74 6.96 -5.13
N LYS A 203 16.27 5.80 -4.70
CA LYS A 203 15.56 4.92 -3.76
C LYS A 203 15.25 5.65 -2.44
N ASP A 204 16.25 6.34 -1.89
CA ASP A 204 16.11 7.11 -0.64
C ASP A 204 15.06 8.23 -0.79
N GLU A 205 15.05 8.89 -1.95
CA GLU A 205 14.07 9.94 -2.26
C GLU A 205 12.65 9.36 -2.31
N LEU A 206 12.46 8.19 -2.95
CA LEU A 206 11.17 7.50 -2.96
C LEU A 206 10.75 7.06 -1.56
N LEU A 207 11.66 6.44 -0.80
CA LEU A 207 11.38 6.02 0.57
C LEU A 207 10.97 7.22 1.44
N LYS A 208 11.69 8.31 1.38
CA LYS A 208 11.41 9.51 2.15
C LYS A 208 10.08 10.20 1.77
N ASN A 209 9.81 10.37 0.48
CA ASN A 209 8.67 11.17 0.02
C ASN A 209 7.39 10.36 -0.20
N VAL A 210 7.51 9.04 -0.41
CA VAL A 210 6.37 8.15 -0.60
C VAL A 210 5.98 7.49 0.71
N TRP A 211 6.95 6.98 1.50
CA TRP A 211 6.67 6.31 2.78
C TRP A 211 6.72 7.24 3.99
N ASP A 212 7.42 8.38 3.92
CA ASP A 212 7.60 9.30 5.05
C ASP A 212 8.23 8.58 6.29
N ASP A 213 9.08 7.57 6.05
CA ASP A 213 9.63 6.69 7.09
C ASP A 213 11.03 6.19 6.70
N GLU A 214 12.01 6.45 7.56
CA GLU A 214 13.39 5.99 7.40
C GLU A 214 13.60 4.49 7.68
N PHE A 215 12.56 3.81 8.20
CA PHE A 215 12.63 2.39 8.58
C PHE A 215 12.08 1.41 7.53
N VAL A 216 11.59 1.91 6.39
CA VAL A 216 11.16 1.05 5.28
C VAL A 216 12.37 0.64 4.45
N GLY A 217 12.63 -0.66 4.37
CA GLY A 217 13.77 -1.18 3.62
C GLY A 217 13.60 -1.10 2.09
N GLU A 218 14.74 -1.08 1.36
CA GLU A 218 14.76 -1.08 -0.11
C GLU A 218 13.98 -2.27 -0.72
N GLY A 219 13.89 -3.41 -0.03
CA GLY A 219 13.10 -4.56 -0.45
C GLY A 219 11.61 -4.25 -0.62
N THR A 220 11.04 -3.44 0.28
CA THR A 220 9.64 -3.00 0.20
C THR A 220 9.41 -2.13 -1.04
N LEU A 221 10.33 -1.20 -1.33
CA LEU A 221 10.27 -0.36 -2.53
C LEU A 221 10.28 -1.20 -3.81
N ALA A 222 11.18 -2.17 -3.91
CA ALA A 222 11.30 -3.03 -5.09
C ALA A 222 10.02 -3.84 -5.35
N VAL A 223 9.35 -4.32 -4.29
CA VAL A 223 8.07 -5.03 -4.39
C VAL A 223 6.96 -4.12 -4.92
N HIS A 224 6.85 -2.89 -4.44
CA HIS A 224 5.85 -1.94 -4.92
C HIS A 224 6.08 -1.52 -6.37
N ILE A 225 7.34 -1.30 -6.78
CA ILE A 225 7.70 -1.07 -8.19
C ILE A 225 7.30 -2.27 -9.07
N ARG A 226 7.58 -3.49 -8.61
CA ARG A 226 7.19 -4.69 -9.34
C ARG A 226 5.67 -4.77 -9.52
N ARG A 227 4.88 -4.52 -8.46
CA ARG A 227 3.41 -4.52 -8.53
C ARG A 227 2.87 -3.45 -9.48
N LEU A 228 3.46 -2.25 -9.46
CA LEU A 228 3.10 -1.21 -10.42
C LEU A 228 3.39 -1.65 -11.85
N ARG A 229 4.55 -2.26 -12.10
CA ARG A 229 4.88 -2.80 -13.43
C ARG A 229 3.90 -3.87 -13.87
N GLU A 230 3.50 -4.80 -12.99
CA GLU A 230 2.50 -5.83 -13.30
C GLU A 230 1.16 -5.23 -13.77
N LYS A 231 0.82 -4.03 -13.32
CA LYS A 231 -0.40 -3.31 -13.71
C LYS A 231 -0.22 -2.44 -14.97
N ILE A 232 0.94 -1.83 -15.13
CA ILE A 232 1.20 -0.81 -16.17
C ILE A 232 1.85 -1.41 -17.40
N GLU A 233 2.89 -2.23 -17.22
CA GLU A 233 3.73 -2.70 -18.32
C GLU A 233 3.05 -3.80 -19.15
N LYS A 234 3.47 -3.91 -20.40
CA LYS A 234 3.14 -5.08 -21.25
C LYS A 234 4.05 -6.26 -20.93
N ASP A 235 5.32 -5.99 -20.66
CA ASP A 235 6.33 -6.95 -20.24
C ASP A 235 7.09 -6.41 -19.01
N THR A 236 6.86 -7.02 -17.86
CA THR A 236 7.51 -6.62 -16.61
C THR A 236 9.01 -6.82 -16.58
N LYS A 237 9.54 -7.70 -17.47
CA LYS A 237 11.00 -7.95 -17.60
C LYS A 237 11.68 -6.86 -18.43
N ASN A 238 10.94 -6.23 -19.35
CA ASN A 238 11.41 -5.14 -20.20
C ASN A 238 10.48 -3.92 -20.02
N PRO A 239 10.53 -3.25 -18.86
CA PRO A 239 9.61 -2.16 -18.56
C PRO A 239 9.89 -0.93 -19.43
N GLU A 240 8.84 -0.40 -20.05
CA GLU A 240 8.90 0.77 -20.92
C GLU A 240 8.50 2.06 -20.19
N VAL A 241 7.56 1.98 -19.25
CA VAL A 241 7.03 3.14 -18.51
C VAL A 241 7.87 3.44 -17.26
N ILE A 242 8.03 2.45 -16.37
CA ILE A 242 8.84 2.63 -15.14
C ILE A 242 10.20 1.98 -15.35
N LYS A 243 11.19 2.78 -15.72
CA LYS A 243 12.55 2.31 -15.98
C LYS A 243 13.38 2.23 -14.71
N THR A 244 14.34 1.30 -14.69
CA THR A 244 15.31 1.18 -13.58
C THR A 244 16.60 1.88 -13.94
N ALA A 245 17.04 2.84 -13.13
CA ALA A 245 18.40 3.34 -13.12
C ALA A 245 19.20 2.48 -12.14
N TRP A 246 19.97 1.52 -12.67
CA TRP A 246 20.66 0.50 -11.89
C TRP A 246 21.52 1.09 -10.77
N GLY A 247 21.33 0.59 -9.57
CA GLY A 247 22.04 1.06 -8.36
C GLY A 247 21.58 2.41 -7.82
N VAL A 248 20.72 3.16 -8.53
CA VAL A 248 20.32 4.54 -8.17
C VAL A 248 18.84 4.62 -7.79
N GLY A 249 17.94 4.21 -8.69
CA GLY A 249 16.51 4.40 -8.46
C GLY A 249 15.65 4.07 -9.68
N TYR A 250 14.58 4.85 -9.86
CA TYR A 250 13.59 4.63 -10.90
C TYR A 250 13.23 5.95 -11.60
N MET A 251 12.71 5.86 -12.84
CA MET A 251 12.28 7.02 -13.61
C MET A 251 11.12 6.67 -14.54
N ILE A 252 10.33 7.67 -14.90
CA ILE A 252 9.37 7.65 -16.00
C ILE A 252 9.88 8.63 -17.06
N GLU A 253 10.00 8.14 -18.30
CA GLU A 253 10.28 8.98 -19.48
C GLU A 253 8.96 9.38 -20.15
N GLY A 254 8.87 10.58 -20.66
CA GLY A 254 7.67 11.03 -21.33
C GLY A 254 7.88 12.16 -22.30
#